data_ac9c67f7651599e9e3240e5b165222f6
#
_entry.id   ac9c67f7651599e9e3240e5b165222f6
#
_cell.length_a   1.000
_cell.length_b   1.000
_cell.length_c   1.000
_cell.angle_alpha   90.00
_cell.angle_beta   90.00
_cell.angle_gamma   90.00
#
_symmetry.space_group_name_H-M   'P 1'
#
loop_
_entity.id
_entity.type
_entity.pdbx_description
1 polymer ?
#
loop_
_entity_poly.entity_id
_entity_poly.type
_entity_poly.pdbx_seq_one_letter_code
_entity_poly.pdbx_strand_id
1 'polypeptide(L)'
;MTQRWTTRRDIEEKVRRRWDDGSLLRAYAGAAAFSAIEIPVRGPRASEIGDDLVAVREWISALSSGSDNGRRYDVVLGQVGGRHFGRNALPSRVVVSTIDQAWSLLGIRREVDRFGELLELAATTPAVRTWVLAHPHRALEFGEAMPRLLSAFEWLDAHRGSGKYLREISAPGVDTKFAEKHRPVLAAMLGVSSTVAGFLTDLGLRAKPEMVRIRVSSSLGLPTPISELALRATELRELAIAPRSAIVIENEVTYLSVDVPDDGIVIWGKGFEVDRVGRLPWLADIPVIYWGDIDTHGFAILDRLRAWLPAARSILMDRETLLAHRERWVSEDRPATSSLTRLTRAELDLYTDLVTDRLGRRVRLEQERVDWAAAKTALERAQQTSPSDARE
;
A
#
# COMPACT_ATOMS: atom_id res chain seq x y z
N MET A 1 -5.71 43.25 -23.64
CA MET A 1 -4.67 42.46 -22.96
C MET A 1 -3.37 42.70 -23.67
N THR A 2 -2.46 43.49 -23.08
CA THR A 2 -1.12 43.76 -23.60
C THR A 2 -0.34 42.45 -23.67
N GLN A 3 0.07 42.05 -24.83
CA GLN A 3 0.75 40.78 -25.10
C GLN A 3 2.18 40.89 -24.53
N ARG A 4 2.40 40.22 -23.39
CA ARG A 4 3.66 40.25 -22.61
C ARG A 4 4.83 39.69 -23.42
N TRP A 5 5.97 40.40 -23.49
CA TRP A 5 7.22 39.92 -24.11
C TRP A 5 7.85 38.81 -23.28
N THR A 6 8.60 37.92 -23.94
CA THR A 6 9.28 36.79 -23.25
C THR A 6 10.34 37.32 -22.29
N THR A 7 10.31 36.85 -21.07
CA THR A 7 11.27 37.17 -20.01
C THR A 7 12.24 36.00 -19.77
N ARG A 8 13.32 36.26 -19.03
CA ARG A 8 14.22 35.21 -18.55
C ARG A 8 13.47 34.11 -17.77
N ARG A 9 12.51 34.50 -16.96
CA ARG A 9 11.67 33.54 -16.20
C ARG A 9 10.90 32.60 -17.12
N ASP A 10 10.37 33.10 -18.22
CA ASP A 10 9.65 32.25 -19.19
C ASP A 10 10.60 31.21 -19.84
N ILE A 11 11.89 31.59 -20.04
CA ILE A 11 12.93 30.68 -20.52
C ILE A 11 13.25 29.62 -19.46
N GLU A 12 13.48 30.03 -18.22
CA GLU A 12 13.74 29.16 -17.09
C GLU A 12 12.60 28.15 -16.91
N GLU A 13 11.33 28.55 -16.97
CA GLU A 13 10.18 27.70 -16.86
C GLU A 13 10.11 26.58 -17.94
N LYS A 14 10.53 26.92 -19.18
CA LYS A 14 10.58 25.92 -20.26
C LYS A 14 11.70 24.88 -20.07
N VAL A 15 12.86 25.31 -19.59
CA VAL A 15 13.97 24.40 -19.27
C VAL A 15 13.67 23.60 -18.01
N ARG A 16 13.00 24.22 -17.03
CA ARG A 16 12.55 23.56 -15.79
C ARG A 16 11.67 22.34 -16.04
N ARG A 17 10.79 22.38 -17.02
CA ARG A 17 9.96 21.23 -17.41
C ARG A 17 10.80 20.00 -17.80
N ARG A 18 11.96 20.23 -18.48
CA ARG A 18 12.89 19.13 -18.83
C ARG A 18 13.67 18.63 -17.63
N TRP A 19 13.85 19.46 -16.63
CA TRP A 19 14.36 19.01 -15.33
C TRP A 19 13.31 18.20 -14.60
N ASP A 20 12.11 18.70 -14.45
CA ASP A 20 11.04 18.09 -13.65
C ASP A 20 10.61 16.71 -14.20
N ASP A 21 10.66 16.52 -15.52
CA ASP A 21 10.41 15.21 -16.15
C ASP A 21 11.61 14.25 -16.11
N GLY A 22 12.74 14.68 -15.56
CA GLY A 22 13.98 13.92 -15.41
C GLY A 22 14.79 13.73 -16.71
N SER A 23 14.35 14.29 -17.85
CA SER A 23 15.04 14.10 -19.14
C SER A 23 16.47 14.66 -19.14
N LEU A 24 16.72 15.79 -18.45
CA LEU A 24 18.06 16.34 -18.30
C LEU A 24 18.99 15.41 -17.49
N LEU A 25 18.51 14.80 -16.43
CA LEU A 25 19.31 13.85 -15.63
C LEU A 25 19.61 12.56 -16.41
N ARG A 26 18.64 12.06 -17.20
CA ARG A 26 18.88 10.91 -18.09
C ARG A 26 19.87 11.23 -19.20
N ALA A 27 19.83 12.44 -19.75
CA ALA A 27 20.83 12.89 -20.73
C ALA A 27 22.24 13.00 -20.10
N TYR A 28 22.34 13.55 -18.89
CA TYR A 28 23.58 13.60 -18.12
C TYR A 28 24.19 12.20 -17.89
N ALA A 29 23.35 11.22 -17.56
CA ALA A 29 23.78 9.83 -17.34
C ALA A 29 24.13 9.07 -18.63
N GLY A 30 24.03 9.69 -19.81
CA GLY A 30 24.23 9.04 -21.09
C GLY A 30 23.14 8.04 -21.50
N ALA A 31 22.02 7.99 -20.77
CA ALA A 31 20.89 7.14 -21.08
C ALA A 31 19.99 7.67 -22.20
N ALA A 32 20.14 8.96 -22.53
CA ALA A 32 19.50 9.64 -23.67
C ALA A 32 20.45 10.71 -24.21
N ALA A 33 20.32 11.04 -25.50
CA ALA A 33 21.06 12.16 -26.08
C ALA A 33 20.47 13.49 -25.59
N PHE A 34 21.33 14.45 -25.24
CA PHE A 34 20.89 15.82 -25.01
C PHE A 34 20.53 16.46 -26.35
N SER A 35 19.31 16.97 -26.47
CA SER A 35 18.88 17.76 -27.61
C SER A 35 18.81 19.24 -27.21
N ALA A 36 19.38 20.13 -28.01
CA ALA A 36 19.29 21.55 -27.77
C ALA A 36 17.84 22.00 -27.57
N ILE A 37 17.62 22.87 -26.58
CA ILE A 37 16.30 23.37 -26.26
C ILE A 37 16.13 24.73 -26.93
N GLU A 38 15.37 24.74 -28.01
CA GLU A 38 15.05 25.96 -28.75
C GLU A 38 13.76 26.59 -28.20
N ILE A 39 13.84 27.86 -27.83
CA ILE A 39 12.75 28.61 -27.22
C ILE A 39 12.44 29.84 -28.08
N PRO A 40 11.31 29.85 -28.79
CA PRO A 40 10.86 31.04 -29.50
C PRO A 40 10.66 32.21 -28.53
N VAL A 41 11.21 33.36 -28.87
CA VAL A 41 11.08 34.57 -28.07
C VAL A 41 10.01 35.47 -28.68
N ARG A 42 8.99 35.78 -27.88
CA ARG A 42 8.01 36.80 -28.24
C ARG A 42 8.58 38.17 -27.87
N GLY A 43 8.92 38.96 -28.86
CA GLY A 43 9.38 40.32 -28.72
C GLY A 43 8.33 41.36 -29.14
N PRO A 44 8.71 42.65 -29.15
CA PRO A 44 7.87 43.74 -29.58
C PRO A 44 7.52 43.63 -31.08
N ARG A 45 6.31 44.04 -31.43
CA ARG A 45 5.89 44.19 -32.83
C ARG A 45 6.50 45.43 -33.42
N ALA A 46 6.52 45.58 -34.75
CA ALA A 46 7.10 46.76 -35.44
C ALA A 46 6.45 48.08 -34.99
N SER A 47 5.16 48.10 -34.67
CA SER A 47 4.45 49.28 -34.13
C SER A 47 4.93 49.63 -32.71
N GLU A 48 5.11 48.62 -31.85
CA GLU A 48 5.54 48.82 -30.45
C GLU A 48 6.98 49.31 -30.36
N ILE A 49 7.84 49.03 -31.36
CA ILE A 49 9.22 49.50 -31.42
C ILE A 49 9.26 51.02 -31.57
N GLY A 50 8.34 51.61 -32.36
CA GLY A 50 8.23 53.04 -32.54
C GLY A 50 7.69 53.79 -31.34
N ASP A 51 6.81 53.13 -30.57
CA ASP A 51 6.09 53.74 -29.47
C ASP A 51 6.93 53.79 -28.17
N ASP A 52 7.78 52.78 -27.89
CA ASP A 52 8.60 52.67 -26.66
C ASP A 52 9.98 52.06 -26.90
N LEU A 53 10.88 52.81 -27.50
CA LEU A 53 12.26 52.39 -27.74
C LEU A 53 13.05 52.08 -26.44
N VAL A 54 12.70 52.71 -25.33
CA VAL A 54 13.39 52.52 -24.04
C VAL A 54 13.06 51.13 -23.51
N ALA A 55 11.80 50.79 -23.45
CA ALA A 55 11.36 49.45 -23.01
C ALA A 55 11.91 48.34 -23.90
N VAL A 56 11.99 48.54 -25.21
CA VAL A 56 12.59 47.59 -26.15
C VAL A 56 14.07 47.36 -25.86
N ARG A 57 14.84 48.42 -25.61
CA ARG A 57 16.27 48.33 -25.26
C ARG A 57 16.48 47.62 -23.92
N GLU A 58 15.68 47.97 -22.92
CA GLU A 58 15.71 47.32 -21.61
C GLU A 58 15.40 45.82 -21.71
N TRP A 59 14.40 45.43 -22.49
CA TRP A 59 14.07 44.03 -22.73
C TRP A 59 15.21 43.28 -23.42
N ILE A 60 15.84 43.84 -24.49
CA ILE A 60 17.00 43.24 -25.16
C ILE A 60 18.16 43.09 -24.16
N SER A 61 18.45 44.16 -23.40
CA SER A 61 19.49 44.16 -22.38
C SER A 61 19.24 43.07 -21.31
N ALA A 62 17.99 42.92 -20.83
CA ALA A 62 17.60 41.93 -19.86
C ALA A 62 17.79 40.51 -20.38
N LEU A 63 17.45 40.21 -21.63
CA LEU A 63 17.69 38.91 -22.25
C LEU A 63 19.18 38.65 -22.47
N SER A 64 19.94 39.63 -22.92
CA SER A 64 21.38 39.51 -23.16
C SER A 64 22.16 39.33 -21.87
N SER A 65 21.90 40.16 -20.85
CA SER A 65 22.52 40.00 -19.53
C SER A 65 22.08 38.72 -18.83
N GLY A 66 20.84 38.31 -19.04
CA GLY A 66 20.30 37.05 -18.53
C GLY A 66 21.01 35.79 -19.11
N SER A 67 21.60 35.89 -20.31
CA SER A 67 22.39 34.84 -20.93
C SER A 67 23.73 34.57 -20.22
N ASP A 68 24.24 35.56 -19.46
CA ASP A 68 25.50 35.49 -18.74
C ASP A 68 26.67 35.11 -19.68
N ASN A 69 26.84 35.91 -20.74
CA ASN A 69 27.82 35.71 -21.81
C ASN A 69 27.75 34.27 -22.42
N GLY A 70 26.56 33.79 -22.66
CA GLY A 70 26.33 32.45 -23.22
C GLY A 70 26.48 31.30 -22.23
N ARG A 71 26.74 31.55 -20.94
CA ARG A 71 26.81 30.46 -19.92
C ARG A 71 25.49 29.82 -19.63
N ARG A 72 24.37 30.51 -19.83
CA ARG A 72 23.02 30.02 -19.52
C ARG A 72 22.22 29.67 -20.77
N TYR A 73 22.39 30.44 -21.82
CA TYR A 73 21.74 30.24 -23.12
C TYR A 73 22.34 31.19 -24.17
N ASP A 74 22.14 30.90 -25.44
CA ASP A 74 22.51 31.71 -26.56
C ASP A 74 21.28 32.47 -27.07
N VAL A 75 21.45 33.80 -27.36
CA VAL A 75 20.40 34.64 -27.94
C VAL A 75 20.60 34.71 -29.45
N VAL A 76 19.62 34.22 -30.19
CA VAL A 76 19.61 34.28 -31.66
C VAL A 76 18.77 35.48 -32.09
N LEU A 77 19.36 36.36 -32.89
CA LEU A 77 18.70 37.54 -33.42
C LEU A 77 17.97 37.21 -34.73
N GLY A 78 16.78 37.77 -34.88
CA GLY A 78 16.00 37.76 -36.11
C GLY A 78 15.75 39.17 -36.61
N GLN A 79 15.45 39.31 -37.89
CA GLN A 79 15.14 40.62 -38.51
C GLN A 79 13.65 40.94 -38.29
N VAL A 80 13.38 42.09 -37.66
CA VAL A 80 12.03 42.62 -37.47
C VAL A 80 11.96 44.02 -38.06
N GLY A 81 10.91 44.31 -38.80
CA GLY A 81 10.68 45.63 -39.41
C GLY A 81 10.35 45.52 -40.91
N GLY A 82 9.97 46.59 -41.53
CA GLY A 82 9.50 46.66 -42.89
C GLY A 82 9.91 47.98 -43.57
N ARG A 83 9.26 48.35 -44.68
CA ARG A 83 9.61 49.50 -45.55
C ARG A 83 9.68 50.87 -44.86
N HIS A 84 9.04 51.04 -43.68
CA HIS A 84 8.95 52.35 -42.99
C HIS A 84 9.86 52.48 -41.78
N PHE A 85 10.33 51.43 -41.12
CA PHE A 85 11.12 51.51 -39.88
C PHE A 85 12.52 50.88 -39.96
N GLY A 86 12.97 50.50 -41.16
CA GLY A 86 14.25 49.79 -41.32
C GLY A 86 14.22 48.35 -40.80
N ARG A 87 15.32 47.62 -40.96
CA ARG A 87 15.50 46.27 -40.43
C ARG A 87 16.22 46.34 -39.08
N ASN A 88 15.55 45.92 -38.03
CA ASN A 88 16.12 45.85 -36.69
C ASN A 88 16.40 44.38 -36.33
N ALA A 89 17.58 44.11 -35.79
CA ALA A 89 17.94 42.79 -35.27
C ALA A 89 17.46 42.67 -33.81
N LEU A 90 16.46 41.86 -33.58
CA LEU A 90 15.87 41.64 -32.25
C LEU A 90 15.99 40.18 -31.86
N PRO A 91 16.03 39.85 -30.52
CA PRO A 91 15.94 38.47 -30.06
C PRO A 91 14.69 37.76 -30.63
N SER A 92 14.90 36.69 -31.39
CA SER A 92 13.85 35.89 -32.01
C SER A 92 13.73 34.50 -31.42
N ARG A 93 14.84 33.97 -30.89
CA ARG A 93 14.95 32.67 -30.30
C ARG A 93 16.05 32.64 -29.25
N VAL A 94 15.86 31.85 -28.22
CA VAL A 94 16.90 31.49 -27.26
C VAL A 94 17.19 30.00 -27.45
N VAL A 95 18.46 29.62 -27.39
CA VAL A 95 18.90 28.23 -27.51
C VAL A 95 19.73 27.84 -26.30
N VAL A 96 19.33 26.75 -25.62
CA VAL A 96 20.16 26.07 -24.63
C VAL A 96 20.84 24.92 -25.36
N SER A 97 22.08 25.16 -25.78
CA SER A 97 22.83 24.28 -26.68
C SER A 97 23.54 23.14 -25.93
N THR A 98 23.82 23.32 -24.65
CA THR A 98 24.54 22.38 -23.83
C THR A 98 23.80 22.08 -22.50
N ILE A 99 24.09 20.94 -21.94
CA ILE A 99 23.54 20.55 -20.65
C ILE A 99 24.07 21.45 -19.51
N ASP A 100 25.32 21.94 -19.62
CA ASP A 100 25.91 22.85 -18.64
C ASP A 100 25.23 24.21 -18.65
N GLN A 101 24.76 24.71 -19.82
CA GLN A 101 23.91 25.87 -19.90
C GLN A 101 22.61 25.68 -19.14
N ALA A 102 21.97 24.51 -19.26
CA ALA A 102 20.75 24.16 -18.51
C ALA A 102 20.99 24.21 -16.99
N TRP A 103 22.12 23.63 -16.53
CA TRP A 103 22.51 23.65 -15.10
C TRP A 103 22.72 25.05 -14.57
N SER A 104 23.43 25.88 -15.36
CA SER A 104 23.73 27.27 -15.00
C SER A 104 22.47 28.15 -14.99
N LEU A 105 21.56 27.91 -15.94
CA LEU A 105 20.29 28.62 -16.02
C LEU A 105 19.39 28.31 -14.83
N LEU A 106 19.28 27.04 -14.46
CA LEU A 106 18.40 26.57 -13.39
C LEU A 106 19.02 26.65 -11.98
N GLY A 107 20.34 26.80 -11.89
CA GLY A 107 21.07 26.90 -10.63
C GLY A 107 21.09 25.56 -9.83
N ILE A 108 21.08 24.40 -10.51
CA ILE A 108 20.89 23.06 -9.94
C ILE A 108 22.15 22.19 -9.98
N ARG A 109 23.32 22.80 -10.01
CA ARG A 109 24.60 22.05 -10.10
C ARG A 109 24.77 21.06 -8.97
N ARG A 110 24.40 21.43 -7.76
CA ARG A 110 24.52 20.54 -6.58
C ARG A 110 23.69 19.27 -6.70
N GLU A 111 22.47 19.40 -7.21
CA GLU A 111 21.58 18.27 -7.45
C GLU A 111 22.13 17.33 -8.52
N VAL A 112 22.75 17.90 -9.56
CA VAL A 112 23.41 17.13 -10.63
C VAL A 112 24.63 16.39 -10.10
N ASP A 113 25.49 17.05 -9.30
CA ASP A 113 26.66 16.42 -8.69
C ASP A 113 26.23 15.26 -7.79
N ARG A 114 25.21 15.44 -6.95
CA ARG A 114 24.63 14.35 -6.13
C ARG A 114 24.07 13.22 -6.97
N PHE A 115 23.43 13.53 -8.10
CA PHE A 115 22.95 12.48 -9.01
C PHE A 115 24.11 11.70 -9.64
N GLY A 116 25.22 12.38 -9.96
CA GLY A 116 26.47 11.74 -10.39
C GLY A 116 26.99 10.73 -9.34
N GLU A 117 27.04 11.15 -8.08
CA GLU A 117 27.43 10.26 -6.97
C GLU A 117 26.51 9.02 -6.85
N LEU A 118 25.21 9.18 -7.04
CA LEU A 118 24.26 8.06 -7.06
C LEU A 118 24.49 7.11 -8.24
N LEU A 119 24.87 7.61 -9.40
CA LEU A 119 25.20 6.79 -10.57
C LEU A 119 26.49 5.99 -10.36
N GLU A 120 27.50 6.60 -9.73
CA GLU A 120 28.73 5.92 -9.34
C GLU A 120 28.46 4.82 -8.31
N LEU A 121 27.65 5.12 -7.28
CA LEU A 121 27.25 4.14 -6.28
C LEU A 121 26.51 2.94 -6.90
N ALA A 122 25.69 3.18 -7.90
CA ALA A 122 24.92 2.14 -8.60
C ALA A 122 25.67 1.49 -9.77
N ALA A 123 26.93 1.85 -10.03
CA ALA A 123 27.65 1.45 -11.24
C ALA A 123 27.80 -0.08 -11.38
N THR A 124 28.02 -0.78 -10.26
CA THR A 124 28.22 -2.23 -10.22
C THR A 124 26.93 -3.03 -10.15
N THR A 125 25.77 -2.36 -9.96
CA THR A 125 24.47 -3.02 -9.74
C THR A 125 23.47 -2.58 -10.81
N PRO A 126 23.38 -3.30 -11.95
CA PRO A 126 22.57 -2.87 -13.11
C PRO A 126 21.10 -2.63 -12.80
N ALA A 127 20.47 -3.43 -11.93
CA ALA A 127 19.07 -3.28 -11.56
C ALA A 127 18.84 -1.96 -10.79
N VAL A 128 19.72 -1.62 -9.84
CA VAL A 128 19.66 -0.35 -9.10
C VAL A 128 19.91 0.83 -10.03
N ARG A 129 20.93 0.72 -10.91
CA ARG A 129 21.20 1.76 -11.91
C ARG A 129 20.01 2.00 -12.84
N THR A 130 19.37 0.95 -13.32
CA THR A 130 18.16 1.04 -14.15
C THR A 130 17.05 1.77 -13.41
N TRP A 131 16.84 1.46 -12.13
CA TRP A 131 15.85 2.14 -11.31
C TRP A 131 16.19 3.63 -11.09
N VAL A 132 17.44 3.97 -10.82
CA VAL A 132 17.92 5.37 -10.67
C VAL A 132 17.64 6.17 -11.94
N LEU A 133 17.93 5.60 -13.11
CA LEU A 133 17.68 6.25 -14.41
C LEU A 133 16.19 6.42 -14.72
N ALA A 134 15.37 5.46 -14.31
CA ALA A 134 13.92 5.54 -14.48
C ALA A 134 13.27 6.57 -13.55
N HIS A 135 13.86 6.78 -12.35
CA HIS A 135 13.28 7.61 -11.29
C HIS A 135 14.31 8.62 -10.71
N PRO A 136 14.91 9.51 -11.54
CA PRO A 136 16.06 10.30 -11.13
C PRO A 136 15.78 11.24 -9.94
N HIS A 137 14.64 11.92 -9.91
CA HIS A 137 14.27 12.79 -8.79
C HIS A 137 14.00 12.01 -7.51
N ARG A 138 13.32 10.86 -7.61
CA ARG A 138 13.09 9.99 -6.46
C ARG A 138 14.40 9.40 -5.92
N ALA A 139 15.37 9.11 -6.78
CA ALA A 139 16.70 8.70 -6.36
C ALA A 139 17.41 9.81 -5.56
N LEU A 140 17.30 11.07 -6.02
CA LEU A 140 17.81 12.23 -5.29
C LEU A 140 17.14 12.44 -3.92
N GLU A 141 15.83 12.17 -3.80
CA GLU A 141 15.10 12.24 -2.52
C GLU A 141 15.63 11.23 -1.49
N PHE A 142 16.07 10.04 -1.92
CA PHE A 142 16.67 9.05 -1.01
C PHE A 142 18.05 9.48 -0.51
N GLY A 143 18.80 10.26 -1.28
CA GLY A 143 20.06 10.88 -0.85
C GLY A 143 20.93 9.97 0.00
N GLU A 144 21.11 10.32 1.28
CA GLU A 144 21.93 9.58 2.26
C GLU A 144 21.41 8.14 2.56
N ALA A 145 20.17 7.81 2.24
CA ALA A 145 19.64 6.47 2.41
C ALA A 145 20.04 5.52 1.26
N MET A 146 20.53 6.05 0.12
CA MET A 146 20.84 5.23 -1.05
C MET A 146 21.92 4.14 -0.79
N PRO A 147 23.01 4.40 -0.07
CA PRO A 147 23.99 3.35 0.27
C PRO A 147 23.35 2.19 1.04
N ARG A 148 22.44 2.52 1.98
CA ARG A 148 21.71 1.51 2.75
C ARG A 148 20.71 0.74 1.88
N LEU A 149 20.05 1.41 0.93
CA LEU A 149 19.18 0.77 -0.04
C LEU A 149 19.96 -0.21 -0.93
N LEU A 150 21.16 0.16 -1.38
CA LEU A 150 22.03 -0.72 -2.14
C LEU A 150 22.44 -1.94 -1.32
N SER A 151 22.90 -1.74 -0.08
CA SER A 151 23.26 -2.86 0.81
C SER A 151 22.07 -3.78 1.08
N ALA A 152 20.87 -3.22 1.25
CA ALA A 152 19.65 -4.00 1.41
C ALA A 152 19.30 -4.79 0.14
N PHE A 153 19.40 -4.16 -1.03
CA PHE A 153 19.18 -4.81 -2.32
C PHE A 153 20.14 -6.00 -2.50
N GLU A 154 21.43 -5.78 -2.32
CA GLU A 154 22.47 -6.81 -2.49
C GLU A 154 22.24 -8.01 -1.55
N TRP A 155 21.93 -7.73 -0.29
CA TRP A 155 21.63 -8.79 0.66
C TRP A 155 20.38 -9.59 0.25
N LEU A 156 19.30 -8.91 -0.11
CA LEU A 156 18.03 -9.54 -0.50
C LEU A 156 18.18 -10.37 -1.78
N ASP A 157 18.91 -9.84 -2.75
CA ASP A 157 19.18 -10.54 -4.02
C ASP A 157 20.04 -11.79 -3.82
N ALA A 158 21.09 -11.69 -3.00
CA ALA A 158 21.97 -12.81 -2.67
C ALA A 158 21.28 -13.91 -1.83
N HIS A 159 20.16 -13.58 -1.14
CA HIS A 159 19.43 -14.53 -0.29
C HIS A 159 18.08 -14.95 -0.86
N ARG A 160 17.88 -14.80 -2.17
CA ARG A 160 16.68 -15.35 -2.84
C ARG A 160 16.59 -16.86 -2.62
N GLY A 161 15.39 -17.32 -2.26
CA GLY A 161 15.10 -18.74 -2.02
C GLY A 161 15.74 -19.33 -0.75
N SER A 162 16.35 -18.50 0.11
CA SER A 162 17.06 -18.98 1.30
C SER A 162 16.15 -19.51 2.43
N GLY A 163 14.86 -19.22 2.41
CA GLY A 163 13.94 -19.50 3.50
C GLY A 163 14.28 -18.77 4.81
N LYS A 164 15.11 -17.72 4.77
CA LYS A 164 15.39 -16.88 5.94
C LYS A 164 14.21 -15.97 6.26
N TYR A 165 14.10 -15.56 7.53
CA TYR A 165 13.23 -14.45 7.90
C TYR A 165 13.88 -13.11 7.54
N LEU A 166 13.08 -12.11 7.16
CA LEU A 166 13.61 -10.75 6.92
C LEU A 166 14.35 -10.19 8.16
N ARG A 167 14.03 -10.68 9.37
CA ARG A 167 14.74 -10.32 10.61
C ARG A 167 16.22 -10.70 10.58
N GLU A 168 16.61 -11.64 9.76
CA GLU A 168 18.00 -12.13 9.64
C GLU A 168 18.84 -11.26 8.70
N ILE A 169 18.28 -10.14 8.19
CA ILE A 169 19.02 -9.21 7.36
C ILE A 169 20.26 -8.69 8.11
N SER A 170 21.43 -8.88 7.52
CA SER A 170 22.73 -8.51 8.09
C SER A 170 23.51 -7.56 7.18
N ALA A 171 22.80 -6.82 6.31
CA ALA A 171 23.39 -5.82 5.43
C ALA A 171 23.88 -4.60 6.25
N PRO A 172 25.01 -3.98 5.89
CA PRO A 172 25.57 -2.83 6.61
C PRO A 172 24.59 -1.67 6.74
N GLY A 173 24.34 -1.23 7.97
CA GLY A 173 23.45 -0.10 8.27
C GLY A 173 21.95 -0.37 8.03
N VAL A 174 21.55 -1.61 7.76
CA VAL A 174 20.18 -2.01 7.46
C VAL A 174 19.63 -2.88 8.58
N ASP A 175 18.42 -2.55 9.01
CA ASP A 175 17.60 -3.38 9.89
C ASP A 175 16.28 -3.75 9.19
N THR A 176 15.49 -4.62 9.82
CA THR A 176 14.19 -5.06 9.30
C THR A 176 13.25 -3.88 9.05
N LYS A 177 13.21 -2.89 9.97
CA LYS A 177 12.32 -1.73 9.84
C LYS A 177 12.70 -0.87 8.63
N PHE A 178 14.00 -0.72 8.36
CA PHE A 178 14.47 -0.02 7.17
C PHE A 178 14.01 -0.74 5.90
N ALA A 179 14.21 -2.07 5.82
CA ALA A 179 13.80 -2.86 4.68
C ALA A 179 12.26 -2.83 4.48
N GLU A 180 11.48 -2.91 5.55
CA GLU A 180 10.01 -2.80 5.51
C GLU A 180 9.54 -1.41 5.06
N LYS A 181 10.12 -0.34 5.60
CA LYS A 181 9.81 1.05 5.22
C LYS A 181 10.09 1.29 3.74
N HIS A 182 11.19 0.75 3.23
CA HIS A 182 11.65 0.95 1.86
C HIS A 182 11.27 -0.20 0.92
N ARG A 183 10.41 -1.13 1.37
CA ARG A 183 9.95 -2.27 0.56
C ARG A 183 9.46 -1.88 -0.84
N PRO A 184 8.68 -0.80 -1.06
CA PRO A 184 8.22 -0.47 -2.42
C PRO A 184 9.36 -0.18 -3.39
N VAL A 185 10.41 0.50 -2.95
CA VAL A 185 11.57 0.78 -3.80
C VAL A 185 12.46 -0.45 -3.98
N LEU A 186 12.70 -1.19 -2.91
CA LEU A 186 13.46 -2.45 -2.97
C LEU A 186 12.74 -3.47 -3.89
N ALA A 187 11.42 -3.57 -3.79
CA ALA A 187 10.61 -4.43 -4.67
C ALA A 187 10.77 -4.03 -6.15
N ALA A 188 10.71 -2.72 -6.45
CA ALA A 188 10.89 -2.22 -7.81
C ALA A 188 12.30 -2.52 -8.35
N MET A 189 13.34 -2.37 -7.52
CA MET A 189 14.73 -2.71 -7.90
C MET A 189 14.92 -4.22 -8.10
N LEU A 190 14.29 -5.05 -7.26
CA LEU A 190 14.39 -6.52 -7.28
C LEU A 190 13.46 -7.18 -8.31
N GLY A 191 12.52 -6.44 -8.88
CA GLY A 191 11.53 -6.96 -9.82
C GLY A 191 10.51 -7.90 -9.17
N VAL A 192 10.08 -7.61 -7.93
CA VAL A 192 9.16 -8.43 -7.13
C VAL A 192 7.95 -7.63 -6.68
N SER A 193 6.93 -8.32 -6.15
CA SER A 193 5.74 -7.68 -5.59
C SER A 193 6.07 -6.76 -4.42
N SER A 194 5.41 -5.61 -4.34
CA SER A 194 5.54 -4.66 -3.22
C SER A 194 4.61 -4.94 -2.05
N THR A 195 3.67 -5.89 -2.15
CA THR A 195 2.85 -6.32 -1.01
C THR A 195 3.71 -7.09 0.01
N VAL A 196 3.31 -7.11 1.28
CA VAL A 196 4.09 -7.81 2.32
C VAL A 196 4.26 -9.29 1.99
N ALA A 197 3.16 -9.96 1.66
CA ALA A 197 3.17 -11.40 1.36
C ALA A 197 3.92 -11.69 0.06
N GLY A 198 3.62 -10.94 -1.02
CA GLY A 198 4.26 -11.14 -2.32
C GLY A 198 5.76 -10.89 -2.28
N PHE A 199 6.22 -9.83 -1.58
CA PHE A 199 7.64 -9.54 -1.43
C PHE A 199 8.42 -10.71 -0.81
N LEU A 200 7.89 -11.29 0.27
CA LEU A 200 8.53 -12.44 0.92
C LEU A 200 8.45 -13.68 0.03
N THR A 201 7.29 -13.94 -0.58
CA THR A 201 7.09 -15.10 -1.45
C THR A 201 7.99 -15.06 -2.68
N ASP A 202 8.03 -13.93 -3.40
CA ASP A 202 8.80 -13.78 -4.63
C ASP A 202 10.32 -13.85 -4.37
N LEU A 203 10.76 -13.40 -3.19
CA LEU A 203 12.15 -13.54 -2.75
C LEU A 203 12.45 -14.92 -2.15
N GLY A 204 11.47 -15.78 -1.93
CA GLY A 204 11.64 -17.06 -1.24
C GLY A 204 12.10 -16.90 0.20
N LEU A 205 11.69 -15.81 0.86
CA LEU A 205 11.89 -15.55 2.27
C LEU A 205 10.72 -16.11 3.09
N ARG A 206 10.98 -16.41 4.35
CA ARG A 206 9.98 -16.97 5.25
C ARG A 206 9.07 -15.89 5.82
N ALA A 207 7.76 -16.07 5.66
CA ALA A 207 6.75 -15.26 6.35
C ALA A 207 6.61 -15.67 7.82
N LYS A 208 6.10 -14.74 8.65
CA LYS A 208 5.70 -15.08 10.02
C LYS A 208 4.62 -16.16 9.96
N PRO A 209 4.75 -17.27 10.72
CA PRO A 209 3.77 -18.35 10.67
C PRO A 209 2.41 -17.87 11.16
N GLU A 210 1.37 -18.39 10.53
CA GLU A 210 0.00 -18.23 10.99
C GLU A 210 -0.22 -19.14 12.20
N MET A 211 -0.56 -18.53 13.35
CA MET A 211 -0.83 -19.24 14.59
C MET A 211 -2.33 -19.37 14.81
N VAL A 212 -2.77 -20.52 15.29
CA VAL A 212 -4.15 -20.77 15.73
C VAL A 212 -4.11 -21.15 17.19
N ARG A 213 -4.95 -20.52 18.02
CA ARG A 213 -5.13 -20.87 19.44
C ARG A 213 -6.38 -21.74 19.57
N ILE A 214 -6.22 -22.82 20.29
CA ILE A 214 -7.30 -23.76 20.57
C ILE A 214 -7.30 -24.15 22.05
N ARG A 215 -8.49 -24.33 22.60
CA ARG A 215 -8.72 -25.00 23.90
C ARG A 215 -9.32 -26.35 23.61
N VAL A 216 -8.82 -27.36 24.29
CA VAL A 216 -9.06 -28.76 23.94
C VAL A 216 -9.64 -29.52 25.14
N SER A 217 -10.64 -30.34 24.91
CA SER A 217 -11.17 -31.25 25.96
C SER A 217 -10.08 -32.21 26.43
N SER A 218 -10.07 -32.48 27.72
CA SER A 218 -9.15 -33.44 28.33
C SER A 218 -9.32 -34.87 27.79
N SER A 219 -10.50 -35.19 27.24
CA SER A 219 -10.79 -36.48 26.62
C SER A 219 -10.02 -36.70 25.30
N LEU A 220 -9.52 -35.67 24.66
CA LEU A 220 -8.81 -35.76 23.38
C LEU A 220 -7.34 -36.19 23.51
N GLY A 221 -6.91 -36.64 24.70
CA GLY A 221 -5.64 -37.29 24.91
C GLY A 221 -4.39 -36.43 24.93
N LEU A 222 -4.54 -35.10 25.09
CA LEU A 222 -3.39 -34.23 25.33
C LEU A 222 -2.82 -34.48 26.73
N PRO A 223 -1.49 -34.37 26.93
CA PRO A 223 -0.88 -34.46 28.25
C PRO A 223 -1.49 -33.44 29.23
N THR A 224 -1.94 -33.87 30.38
CA THR A 224 -2.37 -32.98 31.46
C THR A 224 -1.16 -32.27 32.07
N PRO A 225 -1.22 -30.95 32.40
CA PRO A 225 -2.44 -30.12 32.48
C PRO A 225 -2.70 -29.22 31.23
N ILE A 226 -2.29 -29.65 30.03
CA ILE A 226 -2.42 -28.81 28.83
C ILE A 226 -3.89 -28.77 28.41
N SER A 227 -4.52 -27.60 28.54
CA SER A 227 -5.88 -27.33 28.10
C SER A 227 -5.97 -26.32 26.96
N GLU A 228 -4.88 -25.62 26.68
CA GLU A 228 -4.79 -24.59 25.62
C GLU A 228 -3.47 -24.71 24.87
N LEU A 229 -3.53 -24.58 23.54
CA LEU A 229 -2.40 -24.64 22.64
C LEU A 229 -2.43 -23.47 21.66
N ALA A 230 -1.25 -22.97 21.31
CA ALA A 230 -1.05 -22.09 20.17
C ALA A 230 -0.08 -22.76 19.21
N LEU A 231 -0.59 -23.25 18.10
CA LEU A 231 0.18 -23.99 17.09
C LEU A 231 0.20 -23.24 15.77
N ARG A 232 1.22 -23.51 14.95
CA ARG A 232 1.17 -23.08 13.56
C ARG A 232 0.01 -23.77 12.85
N ALA A 233 -0.69 -23.04 11.99
CA ALA A 233 -1.81 -23.60 11.23
C ALA A 233 -1.41 -24.89 10.47
N THR A 234 -0.17 -24.98 9.98
CA THR A 234 0.37 -26.17 9.31
C THR A 234 0.53 -27.35 10.26
N GLU A 235 0.99 -27.12 11.49
CA GLU A 235 1.17 -28.16 12.51
C GLU A 235 -0.20 -28.63 13.04
N LEU A 236 -1.14 -27.70 13.23
CA LEU A 236 -2.48 -28.00 13.69
C LEU A 236 -3.28 -28.87 12.68
N ARG A 237 -2.98 -28.74 11.39
CA ARG A 237 -3.56 -29.61 10.35
C ARG A 237 -3.20 -31.09 10.53
N GLU A 238 -2.01 -31.33 11.02
CA GLU A 238 -1.44 -32.68 11.18
C GLU A 238 -1.58 -33.21 12.61
N LEU A 239 -2.13 -32.40 13.53
CA LEU A 239 -2.30 -32.76 14.90
C LEU A 239 -3.29 -33.95 14.99
N ALA A 240 -2.85 -35.06 15.58
CA ALA A 240 -3.63 -36.26 15.73
C ALA A 240 -4.65 -36.14 16.89
N ILE A 241 -5.64 -35.26 16.73
CA ILE A 241 -6.82 -35.15 17.60
C ILE A 241 -8.07 -35.44 16.76
N ALA A 242 -9.06 -36.07 17.37
CA ALA A 242 -10.34 -36.38 16.72
C ALA A 242 -11.50 -35.73 17.50
N PRO A 243 -11.65 -34.40 17.45
CA PRO A 243 -12.75 -33.72 18.14
C PRO A 243 -14.08 -34.09 17.50
N ARG A 244 -15.13 -34.18 18.30
CA ARG A 244 -16.50 -34.44 17.82
C ARG A 244 -17.25 -33.16 17.47
N SER A 245 -16.78 -32.00 17.96
CA SER A 245 -17.37 -30.67 17.66
C SER A 245 -16.34 -29.58 17.83
N ALA A 246 -16.58 -28.43 17.19
CA ALA A 246 -15.77 -27.24 17.35
C ALA A 246 -16.62 -25.98 17.54
N ILE A 247 -16.20 -25.09 18.43
CA ILE A 247 -16.77 -23.75 18.60
C ILE A 247 -15.72 -22.74 18.17
N VAL A 248 -16.05 -21.87 17.22
CA VAL A 248 -15.21 -20.77 16.76
C VAL A 248 -15.73 -19.48 17.36
N ILE A 249 -14.91 -18.80 18.16
CA ILE A 249 -15.24 -17.58 18.89
C ILE A 249 -14.40 -16.41 18.39
N GLU A 250 -15.00 -15.29 18.11
CA GLU A 250 -14.31 -14.11 17.60
C GLU A 250 -13.57 -13.34 18.68
N ASN A 251 -14.25 -13.00 19.78
CA ASN A 251 -13.70 -12.24 20.90
C ASN A 251 -12.80 -13.11 21.78
N GLU A 252 -11.60 -12.62 22.14
CA GLU A 252 -10.62 -13.38 22.92
C GLU A 252 -11.10 -13.70 24.34
N VAL A 253 -11.73 -12.73 25.01
CA VAL A 253 -12.20 -12.94 26.40
C VAL A 253 -13.35 -13.93 26.42
N THR A 254 -14.26 -13.86 25.45
CA THR A 254 -15.33 -14.85 25.28
C THR A 254 -14.75 -16.24 24.99
N TYR A 255 -13.74 -16.33 24.12
CA TYR A 255 -13.03 -17.58 23.85
C TYR A 255 -12.45 -18.20 25.13
N LEU A 256 -11.88 -17.40 26.02
CA LEU A 256 -11.36 -17.87 27.30
C LEU A 256 -12.46 -18.28 28.29
N SER A 257 -13.65 -17.69 28.17
CA SER A 257 -14.76 -17.87 29.14
C SER A 257 -15.71 -19.02 28.77
N VAL A 258 -15.77 -19.40 27.49
CA VAL A 258 -16.65 -20.51 27.03
C VAL A 258 -16.13 -21.85 27.52
N ASP A 259 -17.02 -22.70 28.04
CA ASP A 259 -16.68 -24.08 28.43
C ASP A 259 -16.32 -24.90 27.19
N VAL A 260 -15.27 -25.70 27.27
CA VAL A 260 -14.87 -26.61 26.18
C VAL A 260 -15.87 -27.77 26.14
N PRO A 261 -16.49 -28.07 24.97
CA PRO A 261 -17.40 -29.19 24.83
C PRO A 261 -16.72 -30.52 25.17
N ASP A 262 -17.47 -31.48 25.69
CA ASP A 262 -17.00 -32.84 25.84
C ASP A 262 -16.59 -33.42 24.48
N ASP A 263 -15.41 -34.03 24.40
CA ASP A 263 -14.81 -34.50 23.14
C ASP A 263 -14.69 -33.38 22.05
N GLY A 264 -14.68 -32.12 22.45
CA GLY A 264 -14.68 -30.98 21.54
C GLY A 264 -13.52 -30.03 21.73
N ILE A 265 -13.55 -28.97 20.92
CA ILE A 265 -12.56 -27.88 20.95
C ILE A 265 -13.22 -26.53 20.86
N VAL A 266 -12.56 -25.51 21.43
CA VAL A 266 -12.87 -24.08 21.21
C VAL A 266 -11.70 -23.45 20.49
N ILE A 267 -11.97 -22.72 19.41
CA ILE A 267 -10.97 -22.10 18.55
C ILE A 267 -11.14 -20.58 18.59
N TRP A 268 -10.06 -19.85 18.79
CA TRP A 268 -10.09 -18.40 18.65
C TRP A 268 -10.03 -18.00 17.16
N GLY A 269 -11.14 -17.51 16.63
CA GLY A 269 -11.32 -17.11 15.22
C GLY A 269 -10.56 -15.85 14.83
N LYS A 270 -10.34 -14.94 15.80
CA LYS A 270 -9.58 -13.69 15.61
C LYS A 270 -10.05 -12.84 14.41
N GLY A 271 -11.36 -12.69 14.27
CA GLY A 271 -11.94 -11.85 13.25
C GLY A 271 -11.64 -12.32 11.82
N PHE A 272 -11.19 -11.42 10.94
CA PHE A 272 -10.90 -11.73 9.53
C PHE A 272 -9.78 -12.75 9.30
N GLU A 273 -9.05 -13.16 10.34
CA GLU A 273 -8.07 -14.23 10.25
C GLU A 273 -8.72 -15.65 10.26
N VAL A 274 -10.04 -15.71 10.27
CA VAL A 274 -10.85 -16.94 10.30
C VAL A 274 -10.53 -17.97 9.18
N ASP A 275 -9.95 -17.52 8.07
CA ASP A 275 -9.46 -18.44 7.02
C ASP A 275 -8.45 -19.47 7.53
N ARG A 276 -7.65 -19.12 8.55
CA ARG A 276 -6.69 -20.06 9.15
C ARG A 276 -7.41 -21.24 9.79
N VAL A 277 -8.53 -20.93 10.42
CA VAL A 277 -9.42 -21.94 11.04
C VAL A 277 -10.13 -22.74 9.96
N GLY A 278 -10.74 -22.06 9.00
CA GLY A 278 -11.48 -22.70 7.92
C GLY A 278 -10.67 -23.70 7.10
N ARG A 279 -9.36 -23.48 6.97
CA ARG A 279 -8.44 -24.36 6.24
C ARG A 279 -8.01 -25.62 7.01
N LEU A 280 -8.48 -25.84 8.25
CA LEU A 280 -8.21 -27.06 9.00
C LEU A 280 -9.08 -28.21 8.45
N PRO A 281 -8.52 -29.23 7.78
CA PRO A 281 -9.33 -30.19 7.01
C PRO A 281 -10.28 -31.00 7.87
N TRP A 282 -9.90 -31.33 9.07
CA TRP A 282 -10.72 -32.14 10.02
C TRP A 282 -11.94 -31.36 10.56
N LEU A 283 -12.03 -30.03 10.39
CA LEU A 283 -13.25 -29.27 10.72
C LEU A 283 -14.39 -29.50 9.73
N ALA A 284 -14.10 -29.96 8.52
CA ALA A 284 -15.13 -30.23 7.52
C ALA A 284 -16.01 -31.43 7.89
N ASP A 285 -15.49 -32.36 8.71
CA ASP A 285 -16.11 -33.63 9.05
C ASP A 285 -16.89 -33.59 10.39
N ILE A 286 -16.87 -32.43 11.07
CA ILE A 286 -17.51 -32.29 12.40
C ILE A 286 -18.44 -31.06 12.42
N PRO A 287 -19.42 -31.02 13.34
CA PRO A 287 -20.23 -29.83 13.60
C PRO A 287 -19.36 -28.68 14.06
N VAL A 288 -19.49 -27.51 13.35
CA VAL A 288 -18.82 -26.26 13.70
C VAL A 288 -19.87 -25.24 14.08
N ILE A 289 -19.72 -24.66 15.25
CA ILE A 289 -20.52 -23.54 15.74
C ILE A 289 -19.67 -22.29 15.66
N TYR A 290 -20.21 -21.20 15.13
CA TYR A 290 -19.57 -19.88 15.09
C TYR A 290 -20.36 -18.88 15.93
N TRP A 291 -19.66 -18.11 16.75
CA TRP A 291 -20.22 -16.98 17.44
C TRP A 291 -19.30 -15.76 17.27
N GLY A 292 -19.82 -14.72 16.65
CA GLY A 292 -19.18 -13.42 16.43
C GLY A 292 -20.05 -12.27 16.91
N ASP A 293 -19.62 -11.04 16.63
CA ASP A 293 -20.39 -9.82 16.86
C ASP A 293 -21.63 -9.78 15.94
N ILE A 294 -22.72 -9.16 16.40
CA ILE A 294 -23.84 -8.83 15.52
C ILE A 294 -23.58 -7.46 14.93
N ASP A 295 -22.82 -7.41 13.86
CA ASP A 295 -22.55 -6.23 13.05
C ASP A 295 -22.24 -6.66 11.60
N THR A 296 -21.97 -5.71 10.72
CA THR A 296 -21.74 -6.01 9.30
C THR A 296 -20.43 -6.80 9.08
N HIS A 297 -19.43 -6.62 9.93
CA HIS A 297 -18.17 -7.37 9.88
C HIS A 297 -18.31 -8.80 10.40
N GLY A 298 -19.03 -9.03 11.50
CA GLY A 298 -19.27 -10.36 12.04
C GLY A 298 -19.99 -11.27 11.05
N PHE A 299 -20.99 -10.74 10.31
CA PHE A 299 -21.61 -11.49 9.22
C PHE A 299 -20.68 -11.73 8.03
N ALA A 300 -19.81 -10.77 7.69
CA ALA A 300 -18.81 -10.96 6.64
C ALA A 300 -17.78 -12.04 7.03
N ILE A 301 -17.40 -12.12 8.30
CA ILE A 301 -16.49 -13.15 8.82
C ILE A 301 -17.19 -14.52 8.78
N LEU A 302 -18.46 -14.61 9.14
CA LEU A 302 -19.26 -15.85 9.05
C LEU A 302 -19.37 -16.34 7.59
N ASP A 303 -19.69 -15.44 6.65
CA ASP A 303 -19.74 -15.77 5.22
C ASP A 303 -18.38 -16.29 4.73
N ARG A 304 -17.28 -15.68 5.18
CA ARG A 304 -15.93 -16.11 4.85
C ARG A 304 -15.57 -17.47 5.47
N LEU A 305 -15.98 -17.74 6.70
CA LEU A 305 -15.81 -19.06 7.32
C LEU A 305 -16.56 -20.13 6.53
N ARG A 306 -17.79 -19.86 6.10
CA ARG A 306 -18.61 -20.78 5.30
C ARG A 306 -18.08 -21.02 3.88
N ALA A 307 -17.17 -20.19 3.37
CA ALA A 307 -16.45 -20.51 2.15
C ALA A 307 -15.58 -21.79 2.28
N TRP A 308 -15.15 -22.08 3.49
CA TRP A 308 -14.35 -23.26 3.84
C TRP A 308 -15.19 -24.35 4.50
N LEU A 309 -16.12 -23.98 5.36
CA LEU A 309 -16.96 -24.85 6.19
C LEU A 309 -18.44 -24.52 5.95
N PRO A 310 -19.02 -24.97 4.82
CA PRO A 310 -20.39 -24.59 4.43
C PRO A 310 -21.46 -24.96 5.48
N ALA A 311 -21.22 -26.01 6.28
CA ALA A 311 -22.12 -26.48 7.31
C ALA A 311 -21.98 -25.75 8.67
N ALA A 312 -21.09 -24.74 8.78
CA ALA A 312 -20.92 -23.98 10.02
C ALA A 312 -22.21 -23.23 10.38
N ARG A 313 -22.65 -23.39 11.63
CA ARG A 313 -23.86 -22.74 12.17
C ARG A 313 -23.49 -21.56 13.04
N SER A 314 -24.18 -20.44 12.90
CA SER A 314 -24.06 -19.33 13.84
C SER A 314 -24.94 -19.56 15.07
N ILE A 315 -24.55 -18.99 16.20
CA ILE A 315 -25.38 -18.87 17.39
C ILE A 315 -25.33 -17.42 17.88
N LEU A 316 -26.44 -16.97 18.49
CA LEU A 316 -26.53 -15.62 19.07
C LEU A 316 -26.23 -14.48 18.06
N MET A 317 -26.27 -14.80 16.77
CA MET A 317 -26.13 -13.84 15.68
C MET A 317 -27.47 -13.67 14.93
N ASP A 318 -28.54 -13.53 15.68
CA ASP A 318 -29.90 -13.45 15.18
C ASP A 318 -30.61 -12.18 15.67
N ARG A 319 -31.77 -11.91 15.08
CA ARG A 319 -32.60 -10.72 15.37
C ARG A 319 -33.10 -10.72 16.81
N GLU A 320 -33.48 -11.87 17.35
CA GLU A 320 -33.99 -12.00 18.70
C GLU A 320 -32.91 -11.59 19.72
N THR A 321 -31.72 -12.12 19.58
CA THR A 321 -30.55 -11.75 20.38
C THR A 321 -30.24 -10.27 20.30
N LEU A 322 -30.22 -9.70 19.09
CA LEU A 322 -29.98 -8.28 18.90
C LEU A 322 -31.01 -7.41 19.63
N LEU A 323 -32.31 -7.71 19.44
CA LEU A 323 -33.38 -6.91 20.03
C LEU A 323 -33.47 -7.07 21.56
N ALA A 324 -33.19 -8.24 22.08
CA ALA A 324 -33.16 -8.49 23.54
C ALA A 324 -32.08 -7.67 24.25
N HIS A 325 -31.05 -7.25 23.54
CA HIS A 325 -29.93 -6.45 24.10
C HIS A 325 -29.90 -5.02 23.57
N ARG A 326 -31.04 -4.43 23.20
CA ARG A 326 -31.12 -3.11 22.55
C ARG A 326 -30.43 -2.01 23.30
N GLU A 327 -30.49 -2.01 24.61
CA GLU A 327 -29.83 -1.03 25.49
C GLU A 327 -28.30 -1.13 25.54
N ARG A 328 -27.74 -2.24 25.02
CA ARG A 328 -26.30 -2.50 24.99
C ARG A 328 -25.69 -2.28 23.60
N TRP A 329 -26.48 -1.76 22.66
CA TRP A 329 -25.98 -1.46 21.29
C TRP A 329 -24.94 -0.35 21.33
N VAL A 330 -24.00 -0.46 20.41
CA VAL A 330 -22.98 0.55 20.12
C VAL A 330 -22.98 0.88 18.63
N SER A 331 -22.20 1.86 18.24
CA SER A 331 -22.05 2.22 16.83
C SER A 331 -20.90 1.47 16.19
N GLU A 332 -21.13 0.88 15.03
CA GLU A 332 -20.07 0.33 14.18
C GLU A 332 -19.35 1.45 13.42
N ASP A 333 -18.01 1.58 13.57
CA ASP A 333 -17.27 2.70 13.02
C ASP A 333 -17.25 2.72 11.49
N ARG A 334 -17.03 1.56 10.86
CA ARG A 334 -16.87 1.39 9.41
C ARG A 334 -17.63 0.17 8.92
N PRO A 335 -18.97 0.27 8.74
CA PRO A 335 -19.78 -0.85 8.29
C PRO A 335 -19.27 -1.45 6.96
N ALA A 336 -19.26 -2.78 6.86
CA ALA A 336 -19.06 -3.45 5.60
C ALA A 336 -20.35 -3.41 4.75
N THR A 337 -20.19 -3.28 3.42
CA THR A 337 -21.32 -3.26 2.48
C THR A 337 -21.21 -4.34 1.40
N SER A 338 -20.42 -5.38 1.68
CA SER A 338 -20.14 -6.48 0.74
C SER A 338 -21.40 -7.32 0.48
N SER A 339 -21.54 -7.87 -0.72
CA SER A 339 -22.55 -8.89 -1.01
C SER A 339 -22.13 -10.21 -0.37
N LEU A 340 -22.92 -10.72 0.58
CA LEU A 340 -22.68 -11.97 1.28
C LEU A 340 -23.62 -13.05 0.72
N THR A 341 -23.06 -14.16 0.28
CA THR A 341 -23.80 -15.21 -0.47
C THR A 341 -23.98 -16.52 0.27
N ARG A 342 -23.36 -16.65 1.46
CA ARG A 342 -23.34 -17.90 2.27
C ARG A 342 -24.09 -17.78 3.59
N LEU A 343 -24.80 -16.66 3.77
CA LEU A 343 -25.68 -16.47 4.93
C LEU A 343 -26.99 -17.23 4.74
N THR A 344 -27.58 -17.71 5.82
CA THR A 344 -28.98 -18.18 5.81
C THR A 344 -29.91 -17.01 5.52
N ARG A 345 -31.17 -17.31 5.19
CA ARG A 345 -32.15 -16.26 4.91
C ARG A 345 -32.33 -15.30 6.08
N ALA A 346 -32.45 -15.83 7.30
CA ALA A 346 -32.64 -15.02 8.51
C ALA A 346 -31.40 -14.12 8.79
N GLU A 347 -30.19 -14.65 8.63
CA GLU A 347 -28.95 -13.90 8.78
C GLU A 347 -28.81 -12.81 7.73
N LEU A 348 -29.15 -13.10 6.46
CA LEU A 348 -29.11 -12.14 5.36
C LEU A 348 -30.12 -11.00 5.55
N ASP A 349 -31.32 -11.33 6.03
CA ASP A 349 -32.35 -10.33 6.33
C ASP A 349 -31.87 -9.41 7.48
N LEU A 350 -31.24 -9.94 8.51
CA LEU A 350 -30.64 -9.13 9.59
C LEU A 350 -29.46 -8.29 9.09
N TYR A 351 -28.54 -8.90 8.34
CA TYR A 351 -27.40 -8.18 7.74
C TYR A 351 -27.87 -7.01 6.86
N THR A 352 -28.92 -7.24 6.06
CA THR A 352 -29.51 -6.19 5.21
C THR A 352 -30.07 -5.04 6.05
N ASP A 353 -30.74 -5.34 7.16
CA ASP A 353 -31.26 -4.31 8.06
C ASP A 353 -30.13 -3.51 8.76
N LEU A 354 -28.98 -4.14 9.08
CA LEU A 354 -27.81 -3.44 9.61
C LEU A 354 -27.19 -2.53 8.55
N VAL A 355 -26.97 -3.04 7.33
CA VAL A 355 -26.39 -2.25 6.22
C VAL A 355 -27.26 -1.07 5.82
N THR A 356 -28.61 -1.23 5.89
CA THR A 356 -29.57 -0.19 5.49
C THR A 356 -30.05 0.69 6.65
N ASP A 357 -29.43 0.57 7.82
CA ASP A 357 -29.77 1.34 9.04
C ASP A 357 -31.24 1.22 9.50
N ARG A 358 -31.94 0.14 9.12
CA ARG A 358 -33.38 -0.03 9.45
C ARG A 358 -33.65 -0.19 10.95
N LEU A 359 -32.70 -0.73 11.72
CA LEU A 359 -32.82 -0.92 13.16
C LEU A 359 -32.25 0.27 13.96
N GLY A 360 -31.56 1.16 13.30
CA GLY A 360 -30.85 2.31 13.85
C GLY A 360 -29.54 2.53 13.11
N ARG A 361 -28.94 3.70 13.28
CA ARG A 361 -27.74 4.07 12.58
C ARG A 361 -26.53 3.26 13.07
N ARG A 362 -25.92 2.47 12.16
CA ARG A 362 -24.68 1.70 12.43
C ARG A 362 -24.75 0.82 13.67
N VAL A 363 -25.84 0.10 13.83
CA VAL A 363 -26.07 -0.75 15.01
C VAL A 363 -25.04 -1.88 15.06
N ARG A 364 -24.45 -2.07 16.24
CA ARG A 364 -23.56 -3.18 16.58
C ARG A 364 -23.89 -3.70 17.98
N LEU A 365 -23.95 -5.01 18.13
CA LEU A 365 -23.91 -5.67 19.44
C LEU A 365 -22.65 -6.53 19.50
N GLU A 366 -21.71 -6.09 20.31
CA GLU A 366 -20.46 -6.82 20.55
C GLU A 366 -20.73 -8.12 21.32
N GLN A 367 -20.04 -9.17 21.02
CA GLN A 367 -20.15 -10.48 21.66
C GLN A 367 -20.07 -10.41 23.18
N GLU A 368 -19.21 -9.55 23.73
CA GLU A 368 -19.04 -9.31 25.17
C GLU A 368 -20.20 -8.58 25.85
N ARG A 369 -21.12 -8.03 25.06
CA ARG A 369 -22.32 -7.32 25.54
C ARG A 369 -23.56 -8.19 25.60
N VAL A 370 -23.49 -9.42 25.09
CA VAL A 370 -24.54 -10.41 25.22
C VAL A 370 -24.58 -10.91 26.67
N ASP A 371 -25.79 -11.12 27.20
CA ASP A 371 -25.94 -11.66 28.55
C ASP A 371 -25.31 -13.05 28.66
N TRP A 372 -24.42 -13.22 29.63
CA TRP A 372 -23.63 -14.43 29.74
C TRP A 372 -24.45 -15.68 30.06
N ALA A 373 -25.52 -15.55 30.90
CA ALA A 373 -26.39 -16.67 31.20
C ALA A 373 -27.17 -17.16 29.98
N ALA A 374 -27.66 -16.20 29.17
CA ALA A 374 -28.30 -16.49 27.89
C ALA A 374 -27.32 -17.15 26.92
N ALA A 375 -26.08 -16.63 26.83
CA ALA A 375 -25.03 -17.16 25.99
C ALA A 375 -24.66 -18.62 26.36
N LYS A 376 -24.48 -18.89 27.65
CA LYS A 376 -24.20 -20.24 28.14
C LYS A 376 -25.31 -21.24 27.78
N THR A 377 -26.56 -20.86 27.99
CA THR A 377 -27.71 -21.70 27.64
C THR A 377 -27.77 -21.96 26.12
N ALA A 378 -27.49 -20.95 25.28
CA ALA A 378 -27.49 -21.12 23.83
C ALA A 378 -26.36 -22.05 23.35
N LEU A 379 -25.16 -21.92 23.94
CA LEU A 379 -24.02 -22.81 23.67
C LEU A 379 -24.32 -24.25 24.04
N GLU A 380 -24.87 -24.51 25.24
CA GLU A 380 -25.24 -25.85 25.70
C GLU A 380 -26.28 -26.50 24.77
N ARG A 381 -27.32 -25.77 24.37
CA ARG A 381 -28.33 -26.24 23.40
C ARG A 381 -27.72 -26.55 22.04
N ALA A 382 -26.85 -25.68 21.53
CA ALA A 382 -26.22 -25.87 20.23
C ALA A 382 -25.30 -27.10 20.17
N GLN A 383 -24.69 -27.45 21.28
CA GLN A 383 -23.86 -28.66 21.41
C GLN A 383 -24.70 -29.96 21.48
N GLN A 384 -25.91 -29.90 22.02
CA GLN A 384 -26.82 -31.05 22.14
C GLN A 384 -27.55 -31.38 20.84
N THR A 385 -27.68 -30.42 19.93
CA THR A 385 -28.40 -30.58 18.66
C THR A 385 -27.53 -31.36 17.67
N SER A 386 -27.86 -32.62 17.43
CA SER A 386 -27.17 -33.48 16.46
C SER A 386 -27.37 -32.98 15.01
N PRO A 387 -26.45 -33.29 14.09
CA PRO A 387 -26.58 -32.88 12.67
C PRO A 387 -27.80 -33.44 11.93
N SER A 388 -28.47 -34.44 12.49
CA SER A 388 -29.67 -35.05 11.90
C SER A 388 -30.93 -34.19 11.96
N ASP A 389 -31.02 -33.23 12.90
CA ASP A 389 -32.23 -32.44 13.15
C ASP A 389 -32.29 -31.13 12.34
N ALA A 390 -31.31 -30.87 11.52
CA ALA A 390 -31.16 -29.63 10.73
C ALA A 390 -31.59 -29.79 9.25
N ARG A 391 -32.28 -30.85 8.87
CA ARG A 391 -32.73 -31.12 7.49
C ARG A 391 -34.27 -31.11 7.33
N GLU A 392 -35.01 -30.48 8.23
CA GLU A 392 -36.43 -30.20 8.03
C GLU A 392 -36.68 -28.71 7.72
#